data_e90df2ac236049a9df8d5684e1d44643
#
_entry.id   e90df2ac236049a9df8d5684e1d44643
#
_cell.length_a   1.000
_cell.length_b   1.000
_cell.length_c   1.000
_cell.angle_alpha   90.00
_cell.angle_beta   90.00
_cell.angle_gamma   90.00
#
_symmetry.space_group_name_H-M   'P 1'
#
loop_
_entity.id
_entity.type
_entity.pdbx_description
1 polymer ?
#
loop_
_entity_poly.entity_id
_entity_poly.type
_entity_poly.pdbx_seq_one_letter_code
_entity_poly.pdbx_strand_id
1 'polypeptide(L)'
;DPLAVARSGAVDVAVLKVAPLGGVRRAFALAQRLGLPAVVSSALETSVGLSVGVAAAAAVPGIPRAAGLATASLLVADVTTPLVPERGRLPVGRLEPDLELIDRTLGDSDLASRWGMRLEGMAEHLEEVSR
;
A
#
# COMPACT_ATOMS: atom_id res chain seq x y z
N ASP A 1 -3.75 -19.12 -2.49
CA ASP A 1 -3.71 -19.08 -1.02
C ASP A 1 -2.27 -18.84 -0.56
N PRO A 2 -1.96 -17.66 0.03
CA PRO A 2 -0.60 -17.32 0.49
C PRO A 2 -0.11 -18.25 1.62
N LEU A 3 -1.01 -18.81 2.42
CA LEU A 3 -0.63 -19.74 3.49
C LEU A 3 -0.18 -21.09 2.92
N ALA A 4 -0.77 -21.53 1.83
CA ALA A 4 -0.33 -22.75 1.15
C ALA A 4 1.09 -22.58 0.59
N VAL A 5 1.39 -21.41 -0.01
CA VAL A 5 2.74 -21.07 -0.50
C VAL A 5 3.75 -21.04 0.64
N ALA A 6 3.41 -20.41 1.77
CA ALA A 6 4.30 -20.39 2.94
C ALA A 6 4.59 -21.79 3.48
N ARG A 7 3.55 -22.65 3.57
CA ARG A 7 3.69 -24.04 4.05
C ARG A 7 4.48 -24.95 3.10
N SER A 8 4.59 -24.60 1.84
CA SER A 8 5.35 -25.42 0.87
C SER A 8 6.87 -25.40 1.10
N GLY A 9 7.37 -24.44 1.91
CA GLY A 9 8.81 -24.25 2.11
C GLY A 9 9.56 -23.70 0.89
N ALA A 10 8.84 -23.25 -0.14
CA ALA A 10 9.43 -22.74 -1.38
C ALA A 10 9.80 -21.24 -1.31
N VAL A 11 9.50 -20.57 -0.20
CA VAL A 11 9.71 -19.13 -0.02
C VAL A 11 10.29 -18.82 1.36
N ASP A 12 11.22 -17.87 1.42
CA ASP A 12 11.93 -17.47 2.64
C ASP A 12 11.45 -16.11 3.20
N VAL A 13 10.79 -15.29 2.37
CA VAL A 13 10.38 -13.93 2.72
C VAL A 13 9.04 -13.63 2.08
N ALA A 14 8.15 -13.01 2.85
CA ALA A 14 6.87 -12.50 2.35
C ALA A 14 6.99 -11.01 2.00
N VAL A 15 6.59 -10.63 0.78
CA VAL A 15 6.47 -9.24 0.37
C VAL A 15 5.02 -8.79 0.54
N LEU A 16 4.78 -7.80 1.40
CA LEU A 16 3.45 -7.32 1.78
C LEU A 16 3.18 -5.96 1.13
N LYS A 17 2.11 -5.87 0.36
CA LYS A 17 1.58 -4.61 -0.18
C LYS A 17 0.41 -4.16 0.68
N VAL A 18 0.63 -3.12 1.49
CA VAL A 18 -0.29 -2.70 2.56
C VAL A 18 -1.67 -2.31 2.02
N ALA A 19 -1.72 -1.49 0.96
CA ALA A 19 -2.98 -1.01 0.40
C ALA A 19 -3.84 -2.15 -0.18
N PRO A 20 -3.33 -3.03 -1.08
CA PRO A 20 -4.11 -4.17 -1.58
C PRO A 20 -4.56 -5.16 -0.51
N LEU A 21 -3.83 -5.25 0.61
CA LEU A 21 -4.21 -6.12 1.73
C LEU A 21 -5.31 -5.50 2.63
N GLY A 22 -5.73 -4.28 2.34
CA GLY A 22 -6.75 -3.57 3.10
C GLY A 22 -6.23 -2.90 4.37
N GLY A 23 -4.95 -2.50 4.37
CA GLY A 23 -4.32 -1.68 5.41
C GLY A 23 -3.36 -2.44 6.33
N VAL A 24 -2.73 -1.67 7.22
CA VAL A 24 -1.62 -2.13 8.07
C VAL A 24 -2.02 -3.30 8.98
N ARG A 25 -3.20 -3.23 9.61
CA ARG A 25 -3.66 -4.30 10.53
C ARG A 25 -3.80 -5.63 9.82
N ARG A 26 -4.40 -5.65 8.63
CA ARG A 26 -4.57 -6.88 7.84
C ARG A 26 -3.23 -7.41 7.33
N ALA A 27 -2.35 -6.50 6.89
CA ALA A 27 -1.00 -6.88 6.46
C ALA A 27 -0.21 -7.56 7.60
N PHE A 28 -0.24 -7.01 8.82
CA PHE A 28 0.43 -7.61 9.97
C PHE A 28 -0.22 -8.92 10.42
N ALA A 29 -1.56 -9.01 10.44
CA ALA A 29 -2.24 -10.26 10.74
C ALA A 29 -1.86 -11.36 9.74
N LEU A 30 -1.73 -11.03 8.46
CA LEU A 30 -1.25 -11.97 7.45
C LEU A 30 0.21 -12.35 7.69
N ALA A 31 1.10 -11.38 7.97
CA ALA A 31 2.50 -11.65 8.28
C ALA A 31 2.66 -12.65 9.44
N GLN A 32 1.91 -12.45 10.53
CA GLN A 32 1.90 -13.36 11.68
C GLN A 32 1.44 -14.77 11.29
N ARG A 33 0.40 -14.88 10.48
CA ARG A 33 -0.12 -16.19 10.02
C ARG A 33 0.84 -16.91 9.09
N LEU A 34 1.60 -16.18 8.29
CA LEU A 34 2.60 -16.75 7.38
C LEU A 34 3.81 -17.31 8.13
N GLY A 35 4.16 -16.74 9.29
CA GLY A 35 5.34 -17.14 10.06
C GLY A 35 6.67 -16.89 9.35
N LEU A 36 6.69 -16.05 8.32
CA LEU A 36 7.86 -15.71 7.51
C LEU A 36 8.35 -14.29 7.82
N PRO A 37 9.64 -14.02 7.67
CA PRO A 37 10.13 -12.65 7.62
C PRO A 37 9.37 -11.84 6.55
N ALA A 38 8.97 -10.61 6.88
CA ALA A 38 8.20 -9.78 5.99
C ALA A 38 8.96 -8.54 5.52
N VAL A 39 8.70 -8.14 4.28
CA VAL A 39 9.16 -6.89 3.67
C VAL A 39 7.95 -6.14 3.16
N VAL A 40 7.88 -4.83 3.44
CA VAL A 40 6.80 -3.98 2.93
C VAL A 40 7.18 -3.42 1.56
N SER A 41 6.22 -3.44 0.64
CA SER A 41 6.35 -2.87 -0.70
C SER A 41 5.11 -2.05 -1.04
N SER A 42 5.28 -1.07 -1.89
CA SER A 42 4.20 -0.25 -2.43
C SER A 42 3.42 -0.95 -3.55
N ALA A 43 2.22 -0.45 -3.83
CA ALA A 43 1.39 -0.83 -4.97
C ALA A 43 1.13 0.39 -5.89
N LEU A 44 2.07 1.32 -5.99
CA LEU A 44 2.01 2.55 -6.77
C LEU A 44 1.05 3.61 -6.16
N GLU A 45 1.05 3.70 -4.84
CA GLU A 45 0.31 4.72 -4.11
C GLU A 45 0.93 6.11 -4.29
N THR A 46 0.11 7.16 -4.10
CA THR A 46 0.59 8.54 -3.88
C THR A 46 1.47 8.62 -2.63
N SER A 47 2.21 9.69 -2.44
CA SER A 47 3.07 9.86 -1.25
C SER A 47 2.30 9.81 0.07
N VAL A 48 1.03 10.21 0.09
CA VAL A 48 0.14 10.04 1.26
C VAL A 48 -0.02 8.56 1.58
N GLY A 49 -0.40 7.73 0.59
CA GLY A 49 -0.52 6.28 0.77
C GLY A 49 0.82 5.60 1.07
N LEU A 50 1.89 6.06 0.41
CA LEU A 50 3.24 5.55 0.62
C LEU A 50 3.73 5.78 2.05
N SER A 51 3.38 6.92 2.68
CA SER A 51 3.74 7.20 4.08
C SER A 51 3.19 6.15 5.06
N VAL A 52 2.02 5.59 4.77
CA VAL A 52 1.44 4.48 5.54
C VAL A 52 2.28 3.20 5.37
N GLY A 53 2.75 2.93 4.15
CA GLY A 53 3.67 1.82 3.88
C GLY A 53 5.01 1.98 4.60
N VAL A 54 5.55 3.21 4.65
CA VAL A 54 6.79 3.53 5.38
C VAL A 54 6.62 3.29 6.88
N ALA A 55 5.52 3.76 7.47
CA ALA A 55 5.21 3.51 8.87
C ALA A 55 5.05 2.01 9.16
N ALA A 56 4.38 1.28 8.28
CA ALA A 56 4.27 -0.18 8.38
C ALA A 56 5.65 -0.87 8.32
N ALA A 57 6.51 -0.47 7.37
CA ALA A 57 7.85 -1.03 7.25
C ALA A 57 8.71 -0.80 8.50
N ALA A 58 8.60 0.38 9.12
CA ALA A 58 9.29 0.71 10.35
C ALA A 58 8.80 -0.10 11.56
N ALA A 59 7.56 -0.59 11.51
CA ALA A 59 6.93 -1.36 12.57
C ALA A 59 7.05 -2.88 12.40
N VAL A 60 7.57 -3.37 11.25
CA VAL A 60 7.77 -4.82 11.03
C VAL A 60 8.82 -5.35 12.00
N PRO A 61 8.50 -6.39 12.80
CA PRO A 61 9.46 -6.99 13.72
C PRO A 61 10.59 -7.72 12.98
N GLY A 62 11.77 -7.75 13.58
CA GLY A 62 12.90 -8.54 13.11
C GLY A 62 14.03 -7.69 12.53
N ILE A 63 14.90 -8.33 11.75
CA ILE A 63 16.05 -7.64 11.14
C ILE A 63 15.57 -6.72 10.03
N PRO A 64 15.91 -5.42 10.08
CA PRO A 64 15.53 -4.48 9.03
C PRO A 64 16.00 -4.95 7.65
N ARG A 65 15.08 -4.96 6.69
CA ARG A 65 15.33 -5.26 5.30
C ARG A 65 15.00 -4.04 4.45
N ALA A 66 15.63 -3.91 3.29
CA ALA A 66 15.26 -2.87 2.35
C ALA A 66 13.80 -3.04 1.92
N ALA A 67 13.01 -1.98 2.08
CA ALA A 67 11.60 -1.94 1.69
C ALA A 67 11.43 -1.44 0.25
N GLY A 68 10.44 -1.94 -0.47
CA GLY A 68 10.14 -1.52 -1.84
C GLY A 68 9.17 -0.31 -1.88
N LEU A 69 9.60 0.84 -1.35
CA LEU A 69 8.74 2.00 -1.08
C LEU A 69 9.17 3.28 -1.81
N ALA A 70 9.71 3.18 -3.03
CA ALA A 70 10.19 4.34 -3.79
C ALA A 70 9.32 4.71 -5.00
N THR A 71 8.11 4.19 -5.10
CA THR A 71 7.27 4.33 -6.31
C THR A 71 6.69 5.72 -6.52
N ALA A 72 6.67 6.61 -5.51
CA ALA A 72 6.25 8.00 -5.70
C ALA A 72 7.09 8.72 -6.76
N SER A 73 8.37 8.36 -6.93
CA SER A 73 9.24 8.89 -7.98
C SER A 73 8.82 8.54 -9.41
N LEU A 74 7.88 7.61 -9.58
CA LEU A 74 7.33 7.21 -10.89
C LEU A 74 6.08 8.00 -11.27
N LEU A 75 5.50 8.76 -10.34
CA LEU A 75 4.33 9.58 -10.58
C LEU A 75 4.73 10.90 -11.24
N VAL A 76 4.00 11.33 -12.25
CA VAL A 76 4.18 12.63 -12.91
C VAL A 76 3.69 13.77 -12.00
N ALA A 77 2.67 13.50 -11.18
CA ALA A 77 2.12 14.42 -10.20
C ALA A 77 1.71 13.65 -8.94
N ASP A 78 1.71 14.32 -7.81
CA ASP A 78 1.33 13.74 -6.52
C ASP A 78 0.35 14.69 -5.81
N VAL A 79 -0.34 14.19 -4.80
CA VAL A 79 -1.33 14.93 -4.01
C VAL A 79 -0.75 15.61 -2.77
N THR A 80 0.57 15.58 -2.63
CA THR A 80 1.35 16.24 -1.58
C THR A 80 2.79 16.40 -2.06
N THR A 81 3.67 16.97 -1.24
CA THR A 81 5.12 16.95 -1.53
C THR A 81 5.59 15.50 -1.71
N PRO A 82 6.22 15.18 -2.85
CA PRO A 82 6.64 13.81 -3.14
C PRO A 82 7.56 13.21 -2.08
N LEU A 83 7.22 12.03 -1.59
CA LEU A 83 8.02 11.26 -0.65
C LEU A 83 9.06 10.44 -1.42
N VAL A 84 10.22 11.00 -1.61
CA VAL A 84 11.33 10.37 -2.35
C VAL A 84 12.47 9.97 -1.41
N PRO A 85 13.17 8.86 -1.69
CA PRO A 85 14.28 8.45 -0.85
C PRO A 85 15.45 9.44 -0.90
N GLU A 86 15.95 9.83 0.28
CA GLU A 86 17.21 10.56 0.42
C GLU A 86 18.27 9.61 0.99
N ARG A 87 19.38 9.44 0.26
CA ARG A 87 20.46 8.53 0.63
C ARG A 87 19.96 7.11 0.99
N GLY A 88 18.95 6.62 0.25
CA GLY A 88 18.34 5.31 0.45
C GLY A 88 17.41 5.20 1.66
N ARG A 89 16.95 6.32 2.22
CA ARG A 89 16.06 6.36 3.39
C ARG A 89 14.83 7.19 3.12
N LEU A 90 13.70 6.79 3.71
CA LEU A 90 12.47 7.58 3.76
C LEU A 90 12.18 7.95 5.22
N PRO A 91 11.77 9.20 5.51
CA PRO A 91 11.37 9.59 6.85
C PRO A 91 10.06 8.90 7.23
N VAL A 92 9.96 8.45 8.47
CA VAL A 92 8.70 7.95 9.04
C VAL A 92 7.90 9.16 9.52
N GLY A 93 6.73 9.35 8.94
CA GLY A 93 5.85 10.45 9.29
C GLY A 93 4.53 10.34 8.56
N ARG A 94 3.51 11.05 9.04
CA ARG A 94 2.23 11.19 8.35
C ARG A 94 2.32 12.33 7.36
N LEU A 95 1.85 12.10 6.15
CA LEU A 95 1.66 13.13 5.14
C LEU A 95 0.18 13.42 4.98
N GLU A 96 -0.14 14.69 4.91
CA GLU A 96 -1.50 15.14 4.61
C GLU A 96 -1.58 15.51 3.12
N PRO A 97 -2.72 15.26 2.48
CA PRO A 97 -2.93 15.69 1.11
C PRO A 97 -3.09 17.21 1.04
N ASP A 98 -2.61 17.80 -0.05
CA ASP A 98 -2.83 19.19 -0.40
C ASP A 98 -4.03 19.29 -1.35
N LEU A 99 -5.04 20.07 -0.96
CA LEU A 99 -6.30 20.18 -1.72
C LEU A 99 -6.09 20.80 -3.11
N GLU A 100 -5.15 21.75 -3.25
CA GLU A 100 -4.84 22.32 -4.56
C GLU A 100 -4.16 21.32 -5.49
N LEU A 101 -3.30 20.46 -4.94
CA LEU A 101 -2.66 19.40 -5.71
C LEU A 101 -3.66 18.30 -6.08
N ILE A 102 -4.62 17.97 -5.20
CA ILE A 102 -5.71 17.06 -5.52
C ILE A 102 -6.49 17.60 -6.71
N ASP A 103 -6.95 18.86 -6.66
CA ASP A 103 -7.74 19.47 -7.73
C ASP A 103 -7.02 19.44 -9.08
N ARG A 104 -5.70 19.62 -9.09
CA ARG A 104 -4.87 19.55 -10.30
C ARG A 104 -4.65 18.14 -10.83
N THR A 105 -4.87 17.13 -9.99
CA THR A 105 -4.64 15.72 -10.34
C THR A 105 -5.94 14.95 -10.54
N LEU A 106 -7.09 15.58 -10.33
CA LEU A 106 -8.39 14.97 -10.59
C LEU A 106 -8.48 14.52 -12.05
N GLY A 107 -8.95 13.29 -12.24
CA GLY A 107 -9.29 12.78 -13.57
C GLY A 107 -10.49 13.52 -14.15
N ASP A 108 -10.71 13.32 -15.45
CA ASP A 108 -11.92 13.80 -16.11
C ASP A 108 -13.19 13.11 -15.56
N SER A 109 -14.36 13.63 -15.96
CA SER A 109 -15.66 13.11 -15.52
C SER A 109 -15.87 11.64 -15.89
N ASP A 110 -15.32 11.20 -17.03
CA ASP A 110 -15.45 9.83 -17.51
C ASP A 110 -14.64 8.87 -16.65
N LEU A 111 -13.44 9.27 -16.23
CA LEU A 111 -12.63 8.52 -15.29
C LEU A 111 -13.30 8.42 -13.92
N ALA A 112 -13.83 9.54 -13.42
CA ALA A 112 -14.55 9.59 -12.15
C ALA A 112 -15.78 8.67 -12.18
N SER A 113 -16.57 8.70 -13.26
CA SER A 113 -17.76 7.84 -13.44
C SER A 113 -17.39 6.35 -13.48
N ARG A 114 -16.32 5.99 -14.20
CA ARG A 114 -15.84 4.59 -14.25
C ARG A 114 -15.40 4.07 -12.89
N TRP A 115 -14.73 4.90 -12.08
CA TRP A 115 -14.33 4.53 -10.73
C TRP A 115 -15.53 4.46 -9.78
N GLY A 116 -16.52 5.35 -9.92
CA GLY A 116 -17.79 5.31 -9.17
C GLY A 116 -18.49 3.97 -9.37
N MET A 117 -18.76 3.58 -10.62
CA MET A 117 -19.40 2.29 -10.96
C MET A 117 -18.60 1.09 -10.40
N ARG A 118 -17.27 1.17 -10.45
CA ARG A 118 -16.43 0.08 -9.92
C ARG A 118 -16.54 -0.04 -8.40
N LEU A 119 -16.58 1.08 -7.68
CA LEU A 119 -16.75 1.10 -6.22
C LEU A 119 -18.13 0.59 -5.81
N GLU A 120 -19.18 0.97 -6.53
CA GLU A 120 -20.56 0.47 -6.31
C GLU A 120 -20.62 -1.06 -6.48
N GLY A 121 -20.10 -1.59 -7.60
CA GLY A 121 -20.06 -3.03 -7.81
C GLY A 121 -19.23 -3.79 -6.78
N MET A 122 -18.14 -3.19 -6.26
CA MET A 122 -17.37 -3.79 -5.17
C MET A 122 -18.15 -3.80 -3.84
N ALA A 123 -18.92 -2.75 -3.55
CA ALA A 123 -19.75 -2.68 -2.35
C ALA A 123 -20.86 -3.73 -2.39
N GLU A 124 -21.57 -3.86 -3.51
CA GLU A 124 -22.59 -4.89 -3.73
C GLU A 124 -22.03 -6.30 -3.52
N HIS A 125 -20.87 -6.59 -4.11
CA HIS A 125 -20.22 -7.89 -3.94
C HIS A 125 -19.84 -8.18 -2.47
N LEU A 126 -19.38 -7.18 -1.73
CA LEU A 126 -19.07 -7.35 -0.30
C LEU A 126 -20.32 -7.65 0.54
N GLU A 127 -21.46 -7.07 0.20
CA GLU A 127 -22.73 -7.37 0.86
C GLU A 127 -23.21 -8.79 0.58
N GLU A 128 -23.04 -9.28 -0.66
CA GLU A 128 -23.37 -10.65 -1.04
C GLU A 128 -22.53 -11.70 -0.30
N VAL A 129 -21.22 -11.47 -0.18
CA VAL A 129 -20.29 -12.42 0.48
C VAL A 129 -20.41 -12.39 2.01
N SER A 130 -21.00 -11.32 2.57
CA SER A 130 -21.17 -11.15 4.02
C SER A 130 -22.49 -11.73 4.56
N ARG A 131 -23.35 -12.24 3.68
CA ARG A 131 -24.62 -12.94 4.02
C ARG A 131 -24.43 -14.45 4.12
#